data_7a43206aa12b6df6272ac1afe904c4a3
#
_entry.id   7a43206aa12b6df6272ac1afe904c4a3
#
_cell.length_a   1.000
_cell.length_b   1.000
_cell.length_c   1.000
_cell.angle_alpha   90.00
_cell.angle_beta   90.00
_cell.angle_gamma   90.00
#
_symmetry.space_group_name_H-M   'P 1'
#
loop_
_entity.id
_entity.type
_entity.pdbx_description
1 polymer ?
#
loop_
_entity_poly.entity_id
_entity_poly.type
_entity_poly.pdbx_seq_one_letter_code
_entity_poly.pdbx_strand_id
1 'polypeptide(L)'
;MKFGNSVKDMKTVWFENKNVMLIDQRKIPEKIEIYIAKDYEEVAYAIEAMIVRGAPAIGVTAAYGMAQAVLQNKELDKVFERLKKTRPTAYDLFYALNYMKENLKNKDPIMLAEEYAASITLKCEKIGVYGNELIKQNDKILTHCNAGALAVVDWGTALAPMRVAKKMNKNIFVWVDETRPRLQGAKLTSWELIQEDIAHKVIADNVSGSLMFRKQVDLVIVGADRIAKNGDFANKIGTYEKAVLAKENHIPFYVAAPISTIDLSINDGSQIPIEEREENEVRFVGTCKIVDDRAAVYNPAFDVTPAKYVTGFITEYGIIKPNKIKDLKI
;
A
#
# COMPACT_ATOMS: atom_id res chain seq x y z
N MET A 1 4.89 13.93 6.86
CA MET A 1 6.14 13.74 6.07
C MET A 1 7.00 15.01 6.10
N LYS A 2 8.32 14.89 6.09
CA LYS A 2 9.22 16.01 5.86
C LYS A 2 9.28 16.32 4.36
N PHE A 3 9.41 17.60 3.99
CA PHE A 3 9.59 18.05 2.61
C PHE A 3 10.79 18.98 2.54
N GLY A 4 11.93 18.47 2.12
CA GLY A 4 13.19 19.22 2.14
C GLY A 4 13.52 19.73 3.55
N ASN A 5 13.82 21.02 3.69
CA ASN A 5 14.12 21.64 4.98
C ASN A 5 12.87 22.04 5.80
N SER A 6 11.66 21.81 5.30
CA SER A 6 10.41 22.12 6.01
C SER A 6 9.67 20.84 6.40
N VAL A 7 9.31 20.70 7.68
CA VAL A 7 8.36 19.69 8.14
C VAL A 7 6.97 20.18 7.76
N LYS A 8 6.41 19.68 6.66
CA LYS A 8 4.98 19.86 6.37
C LYS A 8 4.26 18.57 6.74
N ASP A 9 3.25 18.70 7.57
CA ASP A 9 2.32 17.61 7.83
C ASP A 9 1.42 17.45 6.60
N MET A 10 1.92 16.74 5.57
CA MET A 10 1.24 16.58 4.30
C MET A 10 0.67 15.17 4.21
N LYS A 11 -0.64 15.08 4.07
CA LYS A 11 -1.37 13.85 3.79
C LYS A 11 -1.22 13.48 2.32
N THR A 12 -1.35 12.19 2.01
CA THR A 12 -1.35 11.68 0.63
C THR A 12 -2.61 12.09 -0.13
N VAL A 13 -3.74 12.14 0.59
CA VAL A 13 -5.05 12.56 0.09
C VAL A 13 -5.78 13.36 1.18
N TRP A 14 -6.46 14.43 0.79
CA TRP A 14 -7.28 15.27 1.68
C TRP A 14 -8.39 15.96 0.89
N PHE A 15 -9.34 16.55 1.61
CA PHE A 15 -10.42 17.33 1.02
C PHE A 15 -10.21 18.81 1.31
N GLU A 16 -10.29 19.65 0.28
CA GLU A 16 -10.09 21.09 0.41
C GLU A 16 -10.85 21.83 -0.70
N ASN A 17 -11.48 22.94 -0.35
CA ASN A 17 -12.21 23.80 -1.31
C ASN A 17 -13.17 23.01 -2.22
N LYS A 18 -13.90 22.03 -1.65
CA LYS A 18 -14.85 21.13 -2.35
C LYS A 18 -14.19 20.16 -3.35
N ASN A 19 -12.87 20.03 -3.33
CA ASN A 19 -12.10 19.14 -4.21
C ASN A 19 -11.37 18.07 -3.40
N VAL A 20 -11.16 16.93 -4.06
CA VAL A 20 -10.24 15.91 -3.53
C VAL A 20 -8.84 16.24 -4.02
N MET A 21 -7.95 16.44 -3.07
CA MET A 21 -6.56 16.81 -3.31
C MET A 21 -5.67 15.56 -3.14
N LEU A 22 -4.77 15.32 -4.08
CA LEU A 22 -3.94 14.12 -4.14
C LEU A 22 -2.49 14.48 -4.47
N ILE A 23 -1.53 13.87 -3.78
CA ILE A 23 -0.14 13.89 -4.26
C ILE A 23 -0.07 13.06 -5.55
N ASP A 24 0.33 13.66 -6.68
CA ASP A 24 0.55 12.89 -7.92
C ASP A 24 1.83 12.05 -7.78
N GLN A 25 1.64 10.78 -7.38
CA GLN A 25 2.74 9.86 -7.12
C GLN A 25 3.53 9.47 -8.38
N ARG A 26 3.00 9.74 -9.56
CA ARG A 26 3.68 9.49 -10.84
C ARG A 26 4.85 10.45 -11.05
N LYS A 27 4.83 11.60 -10.37
CA LYS A 27 5.85 12.67 -10.47
C LYS A 27 6.99 12.52 -9.47
N ILE A 28 6.83 11.69 -8.44
CA ILE A 28 7.87 11.39 -7.46
C ILE A 28 8.90 10.43 -8.11
N PRO A 29 10.20 10.61 -7.87
CA PRO A 29 10.86 11.54 -6.93
C PRO A 29 11.20 12.92 -7.51
N GLU A 30 10.93 13.18 -8.79
CA GLU A 30 11.39 14.39 -9.47
C GLU A 30 10.77 15.66 -8.89
N LYS A 31 9.46 15.63 -8.61
CA LYS A 31 8.73 16.77 -8.02
C LYS A 31 7.50 16.30 -7.25
N ILE A 32 7.09 17.15 -6.29
CA ILE A 32 5.81 17.02 -5.62
C ILE A 32 4.81 17.91 -6.36
N GLU A 33 3.78 17.30 -6.89
CA GLU A 33 2.70 17.98 -7.58
C GLU A 33 1.37 17.52 -7.00
N ILE A 34 0.45 18.46 -6.81
CA ILE A 34 -0.87 18.16 -6.28
C ILE A 34 -1.85 18.06 -7.45
N TYR A 35 -2.49 16.91 -7.56
CA TYR A 35 -3.63 16.71 -8.46
C TYR A 35 -4.90 17.11 -7.74
N ILE A 36 -5.76 17.88 -8.42
CA ILE A 36 -7.03 18.39 -7.90
C ILE A 36 -8.14 17.69 -8.65
N ALA A 37 -8.84 16.76 -7.99
CA ALA A 37 -10.02 16.10 -8.56
C ALA A 37 -11.28 16.90 -8.21
N LYS A 38 -11.96 17.44 -9.22
CA LYS A 38 -13.10 18.33 -9.08
C LYS A 38 -14.43 17.59 -8.97
N ASP A 39 -14.46 16.34 -9.37
CA ASP A 39 -15.62 15.46 -9.30
C ASP A 39 -15.21 13.99 -9.16
N TYR A 40 -16.20 13.12 -8.97
CA TYR A 40 -15.96 11.68 -8.78
C TYR A 40 -15.38 10.98 -10.03
N GLU A 41 -15.57 11.51 -11.24
CA GLU A 41 -14.95 10.96 -12.45
C GLU A 41 -13.44 11.25 -12.46
N GLU A 42 -13.03 12.46 -12.06
CA GLU A 42 -11.62 12.80 -11.88
C GLU A 42 -11.00 12.01 -10.71
N VAL A 43 -11.77 11.69 -9.66
CA VAL A 43 -11.35 10.76 -8.59
C VAL A 43 -11.16 9.36 -9.16
N ALA A 44 -12.10 8.84 -9.94
CA ALA A 44 -11.97 7.55 -10.59
C ALA A 44 -10.73 7.50 -11.51
N TYR A 45 -10.54 8.51 -12.33
CA TYR A 45 -9.35 8.65 -13.17
C TYR A 45 -8.06 8.67 -12.36
N ALA A 46 -8.04 9.39 -11.23
CA ALA A 46 -6.86 9.45 -10.38
C ALA A 46 -6.44 8.08 -9.83
N ILE A 47 -7.41 7.20 -9.55
CA ILE A 47 -7.17 5.82 -9.12
C ILE A 47 -6.69 4.95 -10.30
N GLU A 48 -7.36 5.03 -11.45
CA GLU A 48 -7.04 4.25 -12.67
C GLU A 48 -5.67 4.62 -13.23
N ALA A 49 -5.39 5.93 -13.34
CA ALA A 49 -4.12 6.46 -13.84
C ALA A 49 -2.97 6.37 -12.82
N MET A 50 -3.22 5.82 -11.63
CA MET A 50 -2.27 5.71 -10.53
C MET A 50 -1.64 7.05 -10.10
N ILE A 51 -2.41 8.14 -10.16
CA ILE A 51 -2.07 9.39 -9.46
C ILE A 51 -1.96 9.09 -7.97
N VAL A 52 -2.91 8.28 -7.47
CA VAL A 52 -2.88 7.64 -6.15
C VAL A 52 -2.90 6.11 -6.30
N ARG A 53 -2.16 5.40 -5.45
CA ARG A 53 -2.09 3.93 -5.41
C ARG A 53 -1.82 3.44 -3.99
N GLY A 54 -2.02 2.14 -3.73
CA GLY A 54 -2.01 1.53 -2.40
C GLY A 54 -3.44 1.34 -1.89
N ALA A 55 -3.76 0.14 -1.39
CA ALA A 55 -5.14 -0.23 -1.11
C ALA A 55 -5.87 0.74 -0.17
N PRO A 56 -5.32 1.13 1.00
CA PRO A 56 -6.02 2.09 1.86
C PRO A 56 -6.08 3.51 1.29
N ALA A 57 -5.05 3.99 0.55
CA ALA A 57 -5.10 5.31 -0.09
C ALA A 57 -6.19 5.38 -1.15
N ILE A 58 -6.37 4.30 -1.93
CA ILE A 58 -7.46 4.17 -2.91
C ILE A 58 -8.81 4.19 -2.19
N GLY A 59 -8.94 3.46 -1.08
CA GLY A 59 -10.17 3.45 -0.28
C GLY A 59 -10.55 4.84 0.25
N VAL A 60 -9.60 5.56 0.85
CA VAL A 60 -9.83 6.93 1.34
C VAL A 60 -10.16 7.89 0.19
N THR A 61 -9.46 7.77 -0.95
CA THR A 61 -9.74 8.58 -2.14
C THR A 61 -11.17 8.35 -2.64
N ALA A 62 -11.61 7.10 -2.68
CA ALA A 62 -12.98 6.74 -3.06
C ALA A 62 -14.02 7.25 -2.04
N ALA A 63 -13.71 7.21 -0.73
CA ALA A 63 -14.58 7.78 0.31
C ALA A 63 -14.78 9.28 0.10
N TYR A 64 -13.71 10.04 -0.16
CA TYR A 64 -13.83 11.46 -0.53
C TYR A 64 -14.59 11.67 -1.84
N GLY A 65 -14.40 10.80 -2.85
CA GLY A 65 -15.16 10.85 -4.11
C GLY A 65 -16.66 10.65 -3.90
N MET A 66 -17.06 9.71 -3.03
CA MET A 66 -18.47 9.53 -2.63
C MET A 66 -19.01 10.77 -1.92
N ALA A 67 -18.27 11.31 -0.97
CA ALA A 67 -18.65 12.52 -0.24
C ALA A 67 -18.80 13.72 -1.17
N GLN A 68 -17.87 13.93 -2.09
CA GLN A 68 -17.90 14.99 -3.09
C GLN A 68 -19.11 14.85 -4.02
N ALA A 69 -19.46 13.62 -4.43
CA ALA A 69 -20.62 13.35 -5.27
C ALA A 69 -21.94 13.73 -4.59
N VAL A 70 -22.06 13.50 -3.27
CA VAL A 70 -23.22 13.97 -2.48
C VAL A 70 -23.35 15.49 -2.54
N LEU A 71 -22.25 16.22 -2.30
CA LEU A 71 -22.24 17.69 -2.38
C LEU A 71 -22.63 18.21 -3.77
N GLN A 72 -22.39 17.43 -4.81
CA GLN A 72 -22.70 17.75 -6.20
C GLN A 72 -24.07 17.21 -6.66
N ASN A 73 -24.87 16.66 -5.74
CA ASN A 73 -26.18 16.06 -6.01
C ASN A 73 -26.14 14.95 -7.09
N LYS A 74 -25.09 14.13 -7.10
CA LYS A 74 -24.94 12.99 -8.02
C LYS A 74 -25.67 11.77 -7.51
N GLU A 75 -26.08 10.88 -8.42
CA GLU A 75 -26.72 9.60 -8.10
C GLU A 75 -25.70 8.62 -7.50
N LEU A 76 -25.82 8.38 -6.19
CA LEU A 76 -24.80 7.63 -5.42
C LEU A 76 -24.55 6.21 -5.90
N ASP A 77 -25.59 5.49 -6.37
CA ASP A 77 -25.40 4.13 -6.87
C ASP A 77 -24.55 4.10 -8.16
N LYS A 78 -24.70 5.10 -9.03
CA LYS A 78 -23.81 5.24 -10.20
C LYS A 78 -22.38 5.56 -9.81
N VAL A 79 -22.20 6.47 -8.86
CA VAL A 79 -20.88 6.83 -8.32
C VAL A 79 -20.20 5.61 -7.70
N PHE A 80 -20.94 4.86 -6.87
CA PHE A 80 -20.46 3.63 -6.24
C PHE A 80 -19.96 2.64 -7.28
N GLU A 81 -20.79 2.31 -8.29
CA GLU A 81 -20.42 1.34 -9.33
C GLU A 81 -19.28 1.85 -10.22
N ARG A 82 -19.17 3.16 -10.45
CA ARG A 82 -18.06 3.77 -11.20
C ARG A 82 -16.74 3.63 -10.45
N LEU A 83 -16.71 4.02 -9.18
CA LEU A 83 -15.50 3.94 -8.34
C LEU A 83 -15.08 2.50 -8.08
N LYS A 84 -16.02 1.60 -7.82
CA LYS A 84 -15.81 0.17 -7.58
C LYS A 84 -15.05 -0.53 -8.70
N LYS A 85 -15.25 -0.10 -9.96
CA LYS A 85 -14.61 -0.70 -11.14
C LYS A 85 -13.16 -0.26 -11.36
N THR A 86 -12.67 0.74 -10.62
CA THR A 86 -11.35 1.33 -10.87
C THR A 86 -10.19 0.38 -10.56
N ARG A 87 -10.26 -0.41 -9.48
CA ARG A 87 -9.19 -1.32 -9.03
C ARG A 87 -9.73 -2.59 -8.35
N PRO A 88 -9.92 -3.69 -9.07
CA PRO A 88 -10.61 -4.89 -8.56
C PRO A 88 -9.83 -5.68 -7.52
N THR A 89 -8.50 -5.62 -7.48
CA THR A 89 -7.68 -6.33 -6.48
C THR A 89 -7.69 -5.65 -5.11
N ALA A 90 -7.73 -4.31 -5.07
CA ALA A 90 -7.62 -3.51 -3.85
C ALA A 90 -8.89 -3.60 -2.98
N TYR A 91 -8.90 -4.47 -1.96
CA TYR A 91 -10.09 -4.72 -1.13
C TYR A 91 -10.53 -3.50 -0.31
N ASP A 92 -9.60 -2.67 0.18
CA ASP A 92 -9.93 -1.43 0.90
C ASP A 92 -10.83 -0.48 0.11
N LEU A 93 -10.80 -0.52 -1.23
CA LEU A 93 -11.73 0.22 -2.08
C LEU A 93 -13.18 -0.18 -1.80
N PHE A 94 -13.44 -1.49 -1.79
CA PHE A 94 -14.79 -2.02 -1.55
C PHE A 94 -15.23 -1.75 -0.12
N TYR A 95 -14.33 -1.92 0.83
CA TYR A 95 -14.58 -1.63 2.23
C TYR A 95 -14.97 -0.16 2.44
N ALA A 96 -14.21 0.77 1.89
CA ALA A 96 -14.49 2.21 1.99
C ALA A 96 -15.81 2.61 1.35
N LEU A 97 -16.10 2.10 0.14
CA LEU A 97 -17.34 2.38 -0.57
C LEU A 97 -18.56 1.87 0.20
N ASN A 98 -18.50 0.66 0.76
CA ASN A 98 -19.57 0.12 1.60
C ASN A 98 -19.74 0.92 2.89
N TYR A 99 -18.64 1.24 3.58
CA TYR A 99 -18.66 2.09 4.76
C TYR A 99 -19.37 3.43 4.51
N MET A 100 -19.02 4.10 3.41
CA MET A 100 -19.68 5.35 3.03
C MET A 100 -21.16 5.14 2.73
N LYS A 101 -21.51 4.13 1.91
CA LYS A 101 -22.90 3.85 1.52
C LYS A 101 -23.81 3.57 2.74
N GLU A 102 -23.32 2.85 3.72
CA GLU A 102 -24.06 2.49 4.93
C GLU A 102 -24.27 3.69 5.88
N ASN A 103 -23.29 4.60 5.96
CA ASN A 103 -23.28 5.67 6.96
C ASN A 103 -23.68 7.05 6.46
N LEU A 104 -23.72 7.30 5.13
CA LEU A 104 -24.05 8.59 4.54
C LEU A 104 -25.45 9.12 4.91
N LYS A 105 -26.40 8.24 5.25
CA LYS A 105 -27.79 8.66 5.57
C LYS A 105 -27.91 9.52 6.83
N ASN A 106 -26.93 9.42 7.75
CA ASN A 106 -27.04 9.97 9.10
C ASN A 106 -25.94 10.98 9.45
N LYS A 107 -25.03 11.29 8.51
CA LYS A 107 -23.86 12.15 8.77
C LYS A 107 -23.59 13.10 7.62
N ASP A 108 -22.93 14.21 7.92
CA ASP A 108 -22.33 15.05 6.89
C ASP A 108 -21.33 14.23 6.08
N PRO A 109 -21.42 14.24 4.73
CA PRO A 109 -20.61 13.38 3.88
C PRO A 109 -19.10 13.63 4.00
N ILE A 110 -18.69 14.90 4.17
CA ILE A 110 -17.28 15.23 4.29
C ILE A 110 -16.75 14.83 5.66
N MET A 111 -17.49 15.11 6.72
CA MET A 111 -17.11 14.65 8.08
C MET A 111 -16.97 13.13 8.13
N LEU A 112 -17.86 12.38 7.47
CA LEU A 112 -17.79 10.92 7.40
C LEU A 112 -16.50 10.44 6.68
N ALA A 113 -16.14 11.05 5.55
CA ALA A 113 -14.92 10.72 4.82
C ALA A 113 -13.66 11.12 5.60
N GLU A 114 -13.67 12.25 6.31
CA GLU A 114 -12.58 12.68 7.20
C GLU A 114 -12.41 11.72 8.40
N GLU A 115 -13.50 11.28 9.02
CA GLU A 115 -13.47 10.27 10.09
C GLU A 115 -12.87 8.96 9.58
N TYR A 116 -13.24 8.53 8.36
CA TYR A 116 -12.66 7.35 7.73
C TYR A 116 -11.16 7.51 7.49
N ALA A 117 -10.74 8.62 6.90
CA ALA A 117 -9.32 8.92 6.64
C ALA A 117 -8.50 8.99 7.95
N ALA A 118 -9.03 9.62 9.00
CA ALA A 118 -8.42 9.68 10.32
C ALA A 118 -8.30 8.29 10.95
N SER A 119 -9.34 7.43 10.80
CA SER A 119 -9.31 6.06 11.30
C SER A 119 -8.20 5.23 10.65
N ILE A 120 -8.00 5.36 9.33
CA ILE A 120 -6.91 4.69 8.60
C ILE A 120 -5.55 5.17 9.10
N THR A 121 -5.38 6.48 9.30
CA THR A 121 -4.13 7.04 9.84
C THR A 121 -3.81 6.47 11.23
N LEU A 122 -4.80 6.41 12.12
CA LEU A 122 -4.63 5.85 13.47
C LEU A 122 -4.31 4.34 13.44
N LYS A 123 -4.94 3.58 12.54
CA LYS A 123 -4.63 2.16 12.34
C LYS A 123 -3.18 1.97 11.90
N CYS A 124 -2.71 2.79 10.95
CA CYS A 124 -1.32 2.74 10.46
C CYS A 124 -0.31 3.11 11.56
N GLU A 125 -0.62 4.09 12.41
CA GLU A 125 0.21 4.42 13.56
C GLU A 125 0.34 3.24 14.53
N LYS A 126 -0.77 2.58 14.86
CA LYS A 126 -0.77 1.37 15.70
C LYS A 126 0.02 0.22 15.08
N ILE A 127 -0.12 -0.02 13.76
CA ILE A 127 0.71 -0.98 13.01
C ILE A 127 2.19 -0.65 13.21
N GLY A 128 2.55 0.62 13.15
CA GLY A 128 3.90 1.10 13.41
C GLY A 128 4.40 0.72 14.80
N VAL A 129 3.59 0.96 15.83
CA VAL A 129 3.93 0.65 17.23
C VAL A 129 4.13 -0.84 17.43
N TYR A 130 3.16 -1.67 17.05
CA TYR A 130 3.27 -3.13 17.21
C TYR A 130 4.37 -3.73 16.36
N GLY A 131 4.53 -3.27 15.11
CA GLY A 131 5.58 -3.77 14.24
C GLY A 131 7.00 -3.40 14.71
N ASN A 132 7.16 -2.25 15.38
CA ASN A 132 8.44 -1.86 15.96
C ASN A 132 8.92 -2.80 17.08
N GLU A 133 8.04 -3.54 17.74
CA GLU A 133 8.41 -4.55 18.74
C GLU A 133 9.22 -5.70 18.12
N LEU A 134 9.03 -5.96 16.82
CA LEU A 134 9.77 -6.97 16.06
C LEU A 134 11.16 -6.50 15.62
N ILE A 135 11.38 -5.19 15.59
CA ILE A 135 12.62 -4.59 15.07
C ILE A 135 13.62 -4.38 16.22
N LYS A 136 14.82 -4.92 16.06
CA LYS A 136 15.92 -4.78 17.01
C LYS A 136 16.89 -3.68 16.56
N GLN A 137 17.77 -3.29 17.46
CA GLN A 137 18.90 -2.41 17.17
C GLN A 137 19.81 -3.05 16.10
N ASN A 138 20.17 -2.28 15.08
CA ASN A 138 21.01 -2.66 13.94
C ASN A 138 20.37 -3.67 12.96
N ASP A 139 19.08 -3.95 13.05
CA ASP A 139 18.41 -4.82 12.09
C ASP A 139 18.49 -4.26 10.67
N LYS A 140 18.68 -5.16 9.71
CA LYS A 140 18.62 -4.94 8.28
C LYS A 140 17.29 -5.50 7.76
N ILE A 141 16.41 -4.64 7.36
CA ILE A 141 15.03 -4.95 6.98
C ILE A 141 14.93 -4.96 5.46
N LEU A 142 14.34 -6.00 4.87
CA LEU A 142 13.98 -5.99 3.46
C LEU A 142 12.51 -5.58 3.30
N THR A 143 12.23 -4.71 2.34
CA THR A 143 10.87 -4.36 1.94
C THR A 143 10.71 -4.36 0.43
N HIS A 144 9.48 -4.57 -0.03
CA HIS A 144 9.13 -4.69 -1.44
C HIS A 144 7.95 -3.75 -1.78
N CYS A 145 7.96 -3.13 -2.94
CA CYS A 145 6.99 -2.14 -3.38
C CYS A 145 7.03 -0.85 -2.54
N ASN A 146 5.89 -0.21 -2.36
CA ASN A 146 5.73 0.89 -1.43
C ASN A 146 4.47 0.68 -0.59
N ALA A 147 4.67 0.47 0.69
CA ALA A 147 3.64 0.42 1.72
C ALA A 147 3.94 1.45 2.82
N GLY A 148 4.34 2.65 2.40
CA GLY A 148 4.57 3.83 3.21
C GLY A 148 3.35 4.76 3.26
N ALA A 149 3.55 5.99 3.70
CA ALA A 149 2.52 7.01 3.82
C ALA A 149 1.81 7.30 2.49
N LEU A 150 2.53 7.21 1.37
CA LEU A 150 1.98 7.36 0.02
C LEU A 150 0.98 6.25 -0.36
N ALA A 151 1.02 5.10 0.32
CA ALA A 151 0.09 3.99 0.08
C ALA A 151 -1.18 4.05 0.93
N VAL A 152 -1.22 4.97 1.88
CA VAL A 152 -2.32 5.19 2.82
C VAL A 152 -2.64 6.69 2.88
N VAL A 153 -2.82 7.28 4.05
CA VAL A 153 -2.98 8.74 4.23
C VAL A 153 -1.72 9.34 4.84
N ASP A 154 -1.21 8.69 5.90
CA ASP A 154 0.05 8.96 6.58
C ASP A 154 0.55 7.69 7.28
N TRP A 155 1.78 7.69 7.84
CA TRP A 155 2.50 6.60 8.51
C TRP A 155 2.93 5.47 7.59
N GLY A 156 2.06 4.92 6.76
CA GLY A 156 2.27 3.69 6.01
C GLY A 156 1.83 2.45 6.77
N THR A 157 1.99 1.29 6.16
CA THR A 157 1.82 -0.01 6.82
C THR A 157 3.17 -0.68 7.04
N ALA A 158 3.85 -1.16 5.99
CA ALA A 158 5.17 -1.80 6.15
C ALA A 158 6.28 -0.81 6.56
N LEU A 159 6.20 0.46 6.17
CA LEU A 159 7.18 1.48 6.58
C LEU A 159 6.88 2.07 7.96
N ALA A 160 5.67 1.95 8.49
CA ALA A 160 5.31 2.50 9.80
C ALA A 160 6.18 1.93 10.94
N PRO A 161 6.44 0.61 11.05
CA PRO A 161 7.37 0.07 12.04
C PRO A 161 8.78 0.66 11.96
N MET A 162 9.27 0.90 10.75
CA MET A 162 10.60 1.50 10.51
C MET A 162 10.63 2.96 10.96
N ARG A 163 9.55 3.73 10.70
CA ARG A 163 9.40 5.11 11.17
C ARG A 163 9.36 5.19 12.70
N VAL A 164 8.64 4.27 13.36
CA VAL A 164 8.62 4.19 14.83
C VAL A 164 9.98 3.78 15.35
N ALA A 165 10.66 2.79 14.76
CA ALA A 165 12.01 2.39 15.12
C ALA A 165 13.00 3.58 15.06
N LYS A 166 12.95 4.37 13.99
CA LYS A 166 13.76 5.60 13.86
C LYS A 166 13.43 6.63 14.94
N LYS A 167 12.14 6.88 15.23
CA LYS A 167 11.72 7.80 16.31
C LYS A 167 12.20 7.33 17.69
N MET A 168 12.33 6.02 17.88
CA MET A 168 12.88 5.41 19.10
C MET A 168 14.42 5.28 19.10
N ASN A 169 15.09 5.97 18.15
CA ASN A 169 16.54 5.98 17.98
C ASN A 169 17.16 4.57 17.75
N LYS A 170 16.41 3.63 17.18
CA LYS A 170 16.99 2.39 16.69
C LYS A 170 17.80 2.67 15.43
N ASN A 171 19.04 2.22 15.38
CA ASN A 171 19.88 2.28 14.19
C ASN A 171 19.49 1.10 13.28
N ILE A 172 18.64 1.34 12.30
CA ILE A 172 18.17 0.32 11.35
C ILE A 172 18.69 0.63 9.94
N PHE A 173 18.71 -0.39 9.11
CA PHE A 173 19.04 -0.27 7.70
C PHE A 173 17.98 -0.97 6.85
N VAL A 174 17.57 -0.35 5.72
CA VAL A 174 16.50 -0.91 4.88
C VAL A 174 17.03 -1.25 3.48
N TRP A 175 16.87 -2.50 3.07
CA TRP A 175 16.99 -2.95 1.69
C TRP A 175 15.66 -2.72 0.99
N VAL A 176 15.67 -1.98 -0.11
CA VAL A 176 14.47 -1.62 -0.85
C VAL A 176 14.55 -2.25 -2.24
N ASP A 177 13.73 -3.27 -2.51
CA ASP A 177 13.56 -3.76 -3.88
C ASP A 177 13.07 -2.64 -4.78
N GLU A 178 13.69 -2.46 -5.96
CA GLU A 178 13.25 -1.42 -6.92
C GLU A 178 11.79 -1.60 -7.35
N THR A 179 11.33 -2.83 -7.37
CA THR A 179 9.96 -3.26 -7.67
C THR A 179 9.55 -3.00 -9.12
N ARG A 180 10.03 -3.85 -10.05
CA ARG A 180 9.55 -3.86 -11.41
C ARG A 180 8.05 -4.23 -11.47
N PRO A 181 7.28 -3.79 -12.51
CA PRO A 181 7.74 -2.92 -13.61
C PRO A 181 7.71 -1.42 -13.29
N ARG A 182 6.88 -0.95 -12.32
CA ARG A 182 6.63 0.49 -12.09
C ARG A 182 7.61 1.18 -11.15
N LEU A 183 8.53 0.44 -10.54
CA LEU A 183 9.62 0.95 -9.70
C LEU A 183 9.12 1.68 -8.42
N GLN A 184 8.05 1.17 -7.79
CA GLN A 184 7.49 1.78 -6.58
C GLN A 184 8.50 1.82 -5.42
N GLY A 185 9.34 0.79 -5.29
CA GLY A 185 10.41 0.77 -4.30
C GLY A 185 11.45 1.85 -4.57
N ALA A 186 11.95 1.91 -5.79
CA ALA A 186 12.97 2.90 -6.18
C ALA A 186 12.44 4.33 -6.12
N LYS A 187 11.22 4.58 -6.63
CA LYS A 187 10.65 5.93 -6.75
C LYS A 187 10.02 6.44 -5.47
N LEU A 188 9.23 5.60 -4.78
CA LEU A 188 8.38 6.04 -3.68
C LEU A 188 8.96 5.64 -2.32
N THR A 189 9.31 4.36 -2.11
CA THR A 189 9.84 3.90 -0.82
C THR A 189 11.17 4.56 -0.48
N SER A 190 12.10 4.61 -1.44
CA SER A 190 13.38 5.29 -1.25
C SER A 190 13.18 6.77 -0.94
N TRP A 191 12.26 7.44 -1.67
CA TRP A 191 11.93 8.85 -1.42
C TRP A 191 11.37 9.06 0.00
N GLU A 192 10.44 8.22 0.47
CA GLU A 192 9.88 8.31 1.83
C GLU A 192 10.96 8.07 2.90
N LEU A 193 11.83 7.08 2.72
CA LEU A 193 12.91 6.79 3.67
C LEU A 193 13.93 7.92 3.76
N ILE A 194 14.20 8.63 2.65
CA ILE A 194 15.02 9.86 2.66
C ILE A 194 14.33 10.94 3.51
N GLN A 195 13.01 11.15 3.34
CA GLN A 195 12.27 12.16 4.11
C GLN A 195 12.25 11.86 5.62
N GLU A 196 12.32 10.58 5.99
CA GLU A 196 12.34 10.13 7.40
C GLU A 196 13.78 9.94 7.93
N ASP A 197 14.82 10.25 7.14
CA ASP A 197 16.23 10.07 7.49
C ASP A 197 16.54 8.62 7.94
N ILE A 198 15.98 7.64 7.22
CA ILE A 198 16.22 6.21 7.45
C ILE A 198 17.25 5.71 6.44
N ALA A 199 18.35 5.13 6.95
CA ALA A 199 19.43 4.57 6.13
C ALA A 199 18.91 3.40 5.27
N HIS A 200 19.15 3.46 3.95
CA HIS A 200 18.68 2.42 3.03
C HIS A 200 19.54 2.33 1.76
N LYS A 201 19.33 1.26 1.01
CA LYS A 201 19.81 1.10 -0.38
C LYS A 201 18.72 0.50 -1.24
N VAL A 202 18.57 1.04 -2.44
CA VAL A 202 17.74 0.42 -3.49
C VAL A 202 18.54 -0.69 -4.15
N ILE A 203 17.89 -1.81 -4.40
CA ILE A 203 18.46 -3.00 -5.05
C ILE A 203 17.57 -3.47 -6.19
N ALA A 204 18.15 -4.16 -7.19
CA ALA A 204 17.35 -4.89 -8.17
C ALA A 204 16.56 -5.99 -7.46
N ASP A 205 15.34 -6.29 -7.90
CA ASP A 205 14.41 -7.20 -7.22
C ASP A 205 15.00 -8.59 -6.93
N ASN A 206 15.86 -9.10 -7.81
CA ASN A 206 16.49 -10.42 -7.67
C ASN A 206 17.71 -10.43 -6.75
N VAL A 207 18.20 -9.30 -6.28
CA VAL A 207 19.33 -9.21 -5.32
C VAL A 207 18.91 -9.67 -3.92
N SER A 208 17.65 -9.52 -3.57
CA SER A 208 17.11 -9.85 -2.25
C SER A 208 17.45 -11.28 -1.80
N GLY A 209 17.33 -12.28 -2.70
CA GLY A 209 17.71 -13.67 -2.42
C GLY A 209 19.18 -13.84 -2.08
N SER A 210 20.09 -13.16 -2.81
CA SER A 210 21.54 -13.18 -2.50
C SER A 210 21.86 -12.55 -1.14
N LEU A 211 21.14 -11.48 -0.77
CA LEU A 211 21.29 -10.83 0.54
C LEU A 211 20.82 -11.75 1.68
N MET A 212 19.69 -12.44 1.49
CA MET A 212 19.17 -13.41 2.46
C MET A 212 20.16 -14.56 2.66
N PHE A 213 20.64 -15.16 1.58
CA PHE A 213 21.64 -16.24 1.62
C PHE A 213 22.92 -15.82 2.36
N ARG A 214 23.37 -14.57 2.17
CA ARG A 214 24.54 -14.01 2.84
C ARG A 214 24.27 -13.47 4.24
N LYS A 215 23.08 -13.72 4.82
CA LYS A 215 22.67 -13.26 6.15
C LYS A 215 22.77 -11.73 6.31
N GLN A 216 22.37 -11.00 5.26
CA GLN A 216 22.34 -9.54 5.25
C GLN A 216 20.90 -9.00 5.41
N VAL A 217 19.93 -9.87 5.73
CA VAL A 217 18.55 -9.53 6.03
C VAL A 217 18.16 -10.21 7.33
N ASP A 218 17.67 -9.44 8.30
CA ASP A 218 17.24 -9.96 9.60
C ASP A 218 15.72 -10.23 9.62
N LEU A 219 14.94 -9.42 8.91
CA LEU A 219 13.50 -9.64 8.72
C LEU A 219 13.00 -8.99 7.42
N VAL A 220 11.87 -9.50 6.93
CA VAL A 220 11.14 -8.93 5.78
C VAL A 220 9.83 -8.36 6.28
N ILE A 221 9.50 -7.12 5.88
CA ILE A 221 8.19 -6.49 6.15
C ILE A 221 7.64 -5.94 4.83
N VAL A 222 6.47 -6.43 4.41
CA VAL A 222 5.77 -5.99 3.21
C VAL A 222 4.34 -5.57 3.52
N GLY A 223 3.68 -4.88 2.61
CA GLY A 223 2.24 -4.60 2.68
C GLY A 223 1.40 -5.74 2.14
N ALA A 224 0.09 -5.50 2.02
CA ALA A 224 -0.85 -6.36 1.30
C ALA A 224 -1.90 -5.52 0.58
N ASP A 225 -2.39 -6.03 -0.56
CA ASP A 225 -3.51 -5.44 -1.30
C ASP A 225 -4.84 -6.15 -0.99
N ARG A 226 -4.79 -7.44 -0.63
CA ARG A 226 -5.92 -8.23 -0.13
C ARG A 226 -5.42 -9.46 0.64
N ILE A 227 -6.07 -9.78 1.75
CA ILE A 227 -5.78 -10.94 2.59
C ILE A 227 -7.03 -11.81 2.65
N ALA A 228 -6.92 -13.09 2.29
CA ALA A 228 -8.00 -14.06 2.37
C ALA A 228 -8.17 -14.62 3.79
N LYS A 229 -9.33 -15.25 4.05
CA LYS A 229 -9.70 -15.82 5.35
C LYS A 229 -8.70 -16.84 5.91
N ASN A 230 -8.02 -17.60 5.06
CA ASN A 230 -6.99 -18.56 5.47
C ASN A 230 -5.61 -17.93 5.72
N GLY A 231 -5.45 -16.61 5.46
CA GLY A 231 -4.22 -15.88 5.58
C GLY A 231 -3.32 -15.88 4.33
N ASP A 232 -3.76 -16.46 3.21
CA ASP A 232 -3.13 -16.22 1.92
C ASP A 232 -3.34 -14.74 1.55
N PHE A 233 -2.36 -14.12 0.90
CA PHE A 233 -2.51 -12.70 0.58
C PHE A 233 -1.93 -12.34 -0.78
N ALA A 234 -2.54 -11.36 -1.43
CA ALA A 234 -2.01 -10.74 -2.63
C ALA A 234 -1.23 -9.47 -2.26
N ASN A 235 -0.08 -9.32 -2.87
CA ASN A 235 0.73 -8.10 -2.84
C ASN A 235 1.46 -7.94 -4.18
N LYS A 236 2.18 -6.85 -4.34
CA LYS A 236 2.92 -6.53 -5.57
C LYS A 236 3.73 -7.73 -6.06
N ILE A 237 3.64 -7.99 -7.38
CA ILE A 237 4.41 -9.07 -8.06
C ILE A 237 5.85 -9.11 -7.56
N GLY A 238 6.36 -10.31 -7.25
CA GLY A 238 7.66 -10.54 -6.64
C GLY A 238 7.61 -10.80 -5.12
N THR A 239 6.45 -10.60 -4.47
CA THR A 239 6.30 -10.85 -3.03
C THR A 239 6.40 -12.34 -2.69
N TYR A 240 5.80 -13.21 -3.52
CA TYR A 240 5.84 -14.65 -3.32
C TYR A 240 7.27 -15.20 -3.29
N GLU A 241 8.11 -14.80 -4.26
CA GLU A 241 9.50 -15.27 -4.27
C GLU A 241 10.28 -14.83 -3.04
N LYS A 242 10.06 -13.58 -2.53
CA LYS A 242 10.69 -13.09 -1.31
C LYS A 242 10.26 -13.92 -0.09
N ALA A 243 8.97 -14.28 -0.01
CA ALA A 243 8.45 -15.10 1.09
C ALA A 243 9.04 -16.53 1.07
N VAL A 244 9.16 -17.13 -0.12
CA VAL A 244 9.82 -18.45 -0.29
C VAL A 244 11.28 -18.39 0.12
N LEU A 245 12.03 -17.39 -0.38
CA LEU A 245 13.47 -17.23 -0.07
C LEU A 245 13.69 -16.88 1.40
N ALA A 246 12.83 -16.09 2.02
CA ALA A 246 12.89 -15.82 3.46
C ALA A 246 12.70 -17.11 4.27
N LYS A 247 11.73 -17.95 3.89
CA LYS A 247 11.48 -19.23 4.53
C LYS A 247 12.68 -20.17 4.42
N GLU A 248 13.28 -20.29 3.23
CA GLU A 248 14.47 -21.12 2.99
C GLU A 248 15.66 -20.66 3.82
N ASN A 249 15.82 -19.36 4.02
CA ASN A 249 16.91 -18.78 4.79
C ASN A 249 16.59 -18.56 6.28
N HIS A 250 15.45 -19.07 6.77
CA HIS A 250 14.99 -18.91 8.16
C HIS A 250 14.82 -17.46 8.62
N ILE A 251 14.47 -16.57 7.70
CA ILE A 251 14.23 -15.15 7.96
C ILE A 251 12.73 -14.94 8.23
N PRO A 252 12.33 -14.26 9.32
CA PRO A 252 10.93 -13.95 9.57
C PRO A 252 10.36 -13.03 8.49
N PHE A 253 9.15 -13.38 8.01
CA PHE A 253 8.43 -12.65 6.97
C PHE A 253 7.10 -12.15 7.53
N TYR A 254 6.94 -10.82 7.60
CA TYR A 254 5.76 -10.17 8.15
C TYR A 254 5.01 -9.40 7.09
N VAL A 255 3.68 -9.38 7.23
CA VAL A 255 2.76 -8.63 6.38
C VAL A 255 2.09 -7.56 7.23
N ALA A 256 2.25 -6.29 6.88
CA ALA A 256 1.70 -5.15 7.60
C ALA A 256 0.50 -4.57 6.85
N ALA A 257 -0.69 -4.70 7.42
CA ALA A 257 -1.93 -4.21 6.82
C ALA A 257 -3.00 -3.96 7.90
N PRO A 258 -3.89 -2.96 7.72
CA PRO A 258 -5.06 -2.82 8.57
C PRO A 258 -6.06 -3.96 8.32
N ILE A 259 -6.93 -4.23 9.28
CA ILE A 259 -7.94 -5.29 9.12
C ILE A 259 -8.91 -5.02 7.96
N SER A 260 -9.07 -3.77 7.53
CA SER A 260 -9.86 -3.43 6.33
C SER A 260 -9.33 -4.05 5.02
N THR A 261 -8.08 -4.51 5.01
CA THR A 261 -7.47 -5.23 3.89
C THR A 261 -7.84 -6.72 3.89
N ILE A 262 -8.43 -7.25 4.99
CA ILE A 262 -8.81 -8.65 5.14
C ILE A 262 -10.21 -8.86 4.58
N ASP A 263 -10.31 -9.74 3.60
CA ASP A 263 -11.55 -10.15 2.95
C ASP A 263 -11.98 -11.53 3.47
N LEU A 264 -12.85 -11.55 4.48
CA LEU A 264 -13.38 -12.78 5.05
C LEU A 264 -14.42 -13.49 4.15
N SER A 265 -14.84 -12.85 3.05
CA SER A 265 -15.80 -13.45 2.10
C SER A 265 -15.13 -14.48 1.17
N ILE A 266 -13.80 -14.45 1.02
CA ILE A 266 -13.03 -15.41 0.23
C ILE A 266 -12.24 -16.35 1.15
N ASN A 267 -12.25 -17.64 0.82
CA ASN A 267 -11.66 -18.66 1.68
C ASN A 267 -10.15 -18.75 1.59
N ASP A 268 -9.58 -18.57 0.40
CA ASP A 268 -8.15 -18.70 0.12
C ASP A 268 -7.70 -17.81 -1.02
N GLY A 269 -6.39 -17.78 -1.26
CA GLY A 269 -5.75 -16.89 -2.22
C GLY A 269 -6.11 -17.16 -3.69
N SER A 270 -6.61 -18.36 -4.04
CA SER A 270 -7.03 -18.68 -5.42
C SER A 270 -8.24 -17.87 -5.87
N GLN A 271 -8.99 -17.33 -4.93
CA GLN A 271 -10.18 -16.52 -5.17
C GLN A 271 -9.85 -15.01 -5.30
N ILE A 272 -8.59 -14.60 -5.08
CA ILE A 272 -8.20 -13.21 -5.23
C ILE A 272 -8.05 -12.87 -6.71
N PRO A 273 -8.82 -11.90 -7.25
CA PRO A 273 -8.64 -11.47 -8.63
C PRO A 273 -7.30 -10.75 -8.82
N ILE A 274 -6.48 -11.23 -9.74
CA ILE A 274 -5.18 -10.61 -10.06
C ILE A 274 -5.33 -9.77 -11.33
N GLU A 275 -5.02 -8.47 -11.22
CA GLU A 275 -5.00 -7.55 -12.35
C GLU A 275 -3.85 -7.88 -13.29
N GLU A 276 -4.13 -8.02 -14.58
CA GLU A 276 -3.13 -7.92 -15.64
C GLU A 276 -3.11 -6.48 -16.14
N ARG A 277 -1.91 -5.92 -16.27
CA ARG A 277 -1.72 -4.51 -16.59
C ARG A 277 -1.11 -4.32 -17.97
N GLU A 278 -1.11 -3.05 -18.43
CA GLU A 278 -0.61 -2.66 -19.73
C GLU A 278 0.83 -3.15 -19.96
N GLU A 279 1.08 -3.75 -21.11
CA GLU A 279 2.38 -4.26 -21.53
C GLU A 279 3.48 -3.19 -21.52
N ASN A 280 3.11 -1.94 -21.79
CA ASN A 280 4.04 -0.81 -21.80
C ASN A 280 4.74 -0.59 -20.46
N GLU A 281 4.14 -1.00 -19.34
CA GLU A 281 4.80 -0.93 -18.03
C GLU A 281 6.05 -1.82 -17.98
N VAL A 282 6.05 -2.96 -18.68
CA VAL A 282 7.21 -3.87 -18.77
C VAL A 282 8.13 -3.46 -19.92
N ARG A 283 7.55 -3.01 -21.05
CA ARG A 283 8.30 -2.63 -22.27
C ARG A 283 9.19 -1.42 -22.08
N PHE A 284 8.88 -0.57 -21.10
CA PHE A 284 9.60 0.68 -20.87
C PHE A 284 10.13 0.80 -19.44
N VAL A 285 11.25 1.51 -19.31
CA VAL A 285 11.73 2.07 -18.04
C VAL A 285 11.84 3.58 -18.26
N GLY A 286 10.93 4.33 -17.62
CA GLY A 286 10.76 5.75 -17.96
C GLY A 286 10.36 5.91 -19.43
N THR A 287 11.16 6.65 -20.20
CA THR A 287 10.99 6.82 -21.66
C THR A 287 11.80 5.83 -22.50
N CYS A 288 12.66 5.03 -21.83
CA CYS A 288 13.54 4.09 -22.53
C CYS A 288 12.80 2.78 -22.81
N LYS A 289 12.66 2.43 -24.09
CA LYS A 289 12.12 1.13 -24.51
C LYS A 289 13.21 0.06 -24.35
N ILE A 290 12.86 -1.03 -23.65
CA ILE A 290 13.79 -2.13 -23.35
C ILE A 290 13.37 -3.48 -23.92
N VAL A 291 12.14 -3.59 -24.48
CA VAL A 291 11.60 -4.81 -25.08
C VAL A 291 11.19 -4.54 -26.52
N ASP A 292 11.61 -5.41 -27.44
CA ASP A 292 11.23 -5.38 -28.86
C ASP A 292 9.70 -5.54 -29.01
N ASP A 293 9.08 -4.82 -29.97
CA ASP A 293 7.63 -4.87 -30.18
C ASP A 293 7.11 -6.26 -30.54
N ARG A 294 7.94 -7.09 -31.14
CA ARG A 294 7.60 -8.47 -31.54
C ARG A 294 7.57 -9.46 -30.37
N ALA A 295 8.17 -9.09 -29.22
CA ALA A 295 8.15 -9.94 -28.04
C ALA A 295 6.80 -9.80 -27.33
N ALA A 296 6.15 -10.92 -27.03
CA ALA A 296 4.98 -10.93 -26.16
C ALA A 296 5.37 -10.54 -24.72
N VAL A 297 4.49 -9.84 -24.01
CA VAL A 297 4.69 -9.42 -22.62
C VAL A 297 3.53 -9.93 -21.76
N TYR A 298 3.85 -10.41 -20.57
CA TYR A 298 2.90 -10.77 -19.54
C TYR A 298 3.17 -9.93 -18.30
N ASN A 299 2.17 -9.18 -17.83
CA ASN A 299 2.33 -8.18 -16.76
C ASN A 299 1.27 -8.33 -15.65
N PRO A 300 1.34 -9.41 -14.84
CA PRO A 300 0.52 -9.49 -13.64
C PRO A 300 0.97 -8.44 -12.62
N ALA A 301 0.02 -7.68 -12.06
CA ALA A 301 0.35 -6.62 -11.11
C ALA A 301 0.74 -7.17 -9.73
N PHE A 302 0.21 -8.33 -9.34
CA PHE A 302 0.32 -8.92 -8.02
C PHE A 302 0.62 -10.41 -8.13
N ASP A 303 1.12 -10.99 -7.05
CA ASP A 303 1.15 -12.43 -6.85
C ASP A 303 0.47 -12.80 -5.52
N VAL A 304 0.08 -14.06 -5.41
CA VAL A 304 -0.52 -14.62 -4.20
C VAL A 304 0.54 -15.38 -3.42
N THR A 305 0.74 -14.98 -2.18
CA THR A 305 1.64 -15.65 -1.24
C THR A 305 0.82 -16.51 -0.27
N PRO A 306 1.06 -17.83 -0.23
CA PRO A 306 0.42 -18.72 0.74
C PRO A 306 0.79 -18.38 2.19
N ALA A 307 -0.19 -18.47 3.08
CA ALA A 307 -0.09 -18.19 4.52
C ALA A 307 1.06 -18.97 5.22
N LYS A 308 1.42 -20.14 4.72
CA LYS A 308 2.52 -20.97 5.26
C LYS A 308 3.90 -20.32 5.23
N TYR A 309 4.07 -19.26 4.42
CA TYR A 309 5.30 -18.48 4.33
C TYR A 309 5.31 -17.25 5.24
N VAL A 310 4.16 -16.90 5.83
CA VAL A 310 4.00 -15.71 6.67
C VAL A 310 4.27 -16.06 8.13
N THR A 311 5.16 -15.32 8.77
CA THR A 311 5.45 -15.44 10.21
C THR A 311 4.32 -14.82 11.05
N GLY A 312 3.79 -13.68 10.60
CA GLY A 312 2.67 -12.99 11.24
C GLY A 312 2.20 -11.78 10.46
N PHE A 313 0.98 -11.36 10.74
CA PHE A 313 0.36 -10.14 10.23
C PHE A 313 0.45 -9.05 11.31
N ILE A 314 1.02 -7.91 10.95
CA ILE A 314 1.09 -6.72 11.81
C ILE A 314 -0.15 -5.88 11.52
N THR A 315 -1.07 -5.80 12.49
CA THR A 315 -2.33 -5.07 12.35
C THR A 315 -2.45 -4.00 13.44
N GLU A 316 -3.49 -3.19 13.37
CA GLU A 316 -3.82 -2.21 14.43
C GLU A 316 -4.23 -2.84 15.78
N TYR A 317 -4.38 -4.15 15.82
CA TYR A 317 -4.69 -4.95 17.04
C TYR A 317 -3.50 -5.77 17.56
N GLY A 318 -2.34 -5.63 16.93
CA GLY A 318 -1.14 -6.40 17.27
C GLY A 318 -0.70 -7.36 16.18
N ILE A 319 0.17 -8.31 16.54
CA ILE A 319 0.73 -9.29 15.62
C ILE A 319 -0.12 -10.56 15.65
N ILE A 320 -0.75 -10.88 14.54
CA ILE A 320 -1.68 -11.99 14.39
C ILE A 320 -1.02 -13.12 13.59
N LYS A 321 -1.08 -14.34 14.11
CA LYS A 321 -0.61 -15.52 13.36
C LYS A 321 -1.55 -15.83 12.20
N PRO A 322 -1.05 -16.34 11.05
CA PRO A 322 -1.86 -16.59 9.86
C PRO A 322 -3.11 -17.45 10.13
N ASN A 323 -3.00 -18.50 10.92
CA ASN A 323 -4.12 -19.38 11.26
C ASN A 323 -5.20 -18.74 12.15
N LYS A 324 -4.98 -17.50 12.64
CA LYS A 324 -5.91 -16.71 13.46
C LYS A 324 -6.68 -15.65 12.67
N ILE A 325 -6.35 -15.42 11.41
CA ILE A 325 -7.07 -14.46 10.55
C ILE A 325 -8.56 -14.80 10.46
N LYS A 326 -8.90 -16.08 10.30
CA LYS A 326 -10.30 -16.55 10.22
C LYS A 326 -11.13 -16.30 11.48
N ASP A 327 -10.47 -16.08 12.63
CA ASP A 327 -11.12 -15.89 13.93
C ASP A 327 -11.44 -14.41 14.20
N LEU A 328 -11.02 -13.49 13.31
CA LEU A 328 -11.28 -12.06 13.43
C LEU A 328 -12.76 -11.75 13.23
N LYS A 329 -13.26 -10.86 14.06
CA LYS A 329 -14.58 -10.23 13.90
C LYS A 329 -14.35 -8.84 13.30
N ILE A 330 -14.57 -8.71 12.00
CA ILE A 330 -14.39 -7.47 11.23
C ILE A 330 -15.75 -6.88 10.93
#